data_6788d8f5372758ddea47dc014c3d0dd0
#
_entry.id   6788d8f5372758ddea47dc014c3d0dd0
#
_cell.length_a   1.000
_cell.length_b   1.000
_cell.length_c   1.000
_cell.angle_alpha   90.00
_cell.angle_beta   90.00
_cell.angle_gamma   90.00
#
_symmetry.space_group_name_H-M   'P 1'
#
loop_
_entity.id
_entity.type
_entity.pdbx_description
1 polymer ?
#
loop_
_entity_poly.entity_id
_entity_poly.type
_entity_poly.pdbx_seq_one_letter_code
_entity_poly.pdbx_strand_id
1 'polypeptide(L)'
;QVPHCNGMGHAMPLAHAAMREVKAEGGWGVISTEECEIHPSSDLTPYVEARLWDDRDIPALALMCDKVHAHGALAALELSHNGPTASNLYSREVLLAPSHQPSKYGYPAQARAMDLHDIAEYRRWHREAAVRGMKAGMDIIYVYAAHDLSLPMHFLQRRRNQRSDAYGGSLENRIRLLREVLQDTREAVGHRCAVALRFATEELLGPGGVELAEAQDIVGMLAELPDLWDVNLA
;
A
#
# COMPACT_ATOMS: atom_id res chain seq x y z
N GLN A 1 16.70 -1.68 0.15
CA GLN A 1 15.91 -2.91 0.32
C GLN A 1 14.44 -2.56 0.20
N VAL A 2 13.78 -3.09 -0.81
CA VAL A 2 12.36 -2.89 -1.10
C VAL A 2 11.47 -3.53 -0.03
N PRO A 3 10.21 -3.12 0.10
CA PRO A 3 9.24 -3.75 1.00
C PRO A 3 9.16 -5.27 0.76
N HIS A 4 9.15 -6.04 1.83
CA HIS A 4 8.87 -7.47 1.78
C HIS A 4 8.26 -7.99 3.07
N CYS A 5 7.30 -8.85 2.93
CA CYS A 5 6.52 -9.43 4.01
C CYS A 5 7.30 -10.51 4.78
N ASN A 6 7.15 -10.51 6.07
CA ASN A 6 7.74 -11.51 6.98
C ASN A 6 6.83 -11.86 8.17
N GLY A 7 5.69 -11.20 8.30
CA GLY A 7 4.71 -11.44 9.33
C GLY A 7 5.15 -11.08 10.76
N MET A 8 6.08 -10.16 10.91
CA MET A 8 6.63 -9.82 12.23
C MET A 8 6.19 -8.45 12.75
N GLY A 9 5.80 -7.54 11.85
CA GLY A 9 5.71 -6.12 12.17
C GLY A 9 4.76 -5.77 13.30
N HIS A 10 3.63 -6.47 13.41
CA HIS A 10 2.69 -6.26 14.51
C HIS A 10 2.94 -7.22 15.68
N ALA A 11 3.07 -8.51 15.41
CA ALA A 11 3.13 -9.52 16.47
C ALA A 11 4.52 -9.61 17.14
N MET A 12 5.58 -9.28 16.42
CA MET A 12 6.97 -9.41 16.88
C MET A 12 7.81 -8.17 16.53
N PRO A 13 7.45 -6.96 17.03
CA PRO A 13 8.07 -5.71 16.60
C PRO A 13 9.57 -5.64 16.91
N LEU A 14 10.04 -6.27 17.99
CA LEU A 14 11.47 -6.37 18.32
C LEU A 14 12.23 -7.19 17.25
N ALA A 15 11.69 -8.32 16.83
CA ALA A 15 12.30 -9.16 15.79
C ALA A 15 12.29 -8.46 14.43
N HIS A 16 11.18 -7.79 14.09
CA HIS A 16 11.06 -6.98 12.89
C HIS A 16 12.12 -5.87 12.83
N ALA A 17 12.27 -5.09 13.92
CA ALA A 17 13.25 -4.03 14.01
C ALA A 17 14.68 -4.57 13.92
N ALA A 18 15.01 -5.66 14.64
CA ALA A 18 16.34 -6.28 14.60
C ALA A 18 16.69 -6.81 13.20
N MET A 19 15.74 -7.44 12.50
CA MET A 19 15.94 -7.92 11.13
C MET A 19 16.22 -6.76 10.16
N ARG A 20 15.56 -5.62 10.33
CA ARG A 20 15.80 -4.43 9.50
C ARG A 20 17.12 -3.75 9.86
N GLU A 21 17.50 -3.72 11.15
CA GLU A 21 18.78 -3.22 11.63
C GLU A 21 19.97 -3.92 10.98
N VAL A 22 19.97 -5.27 10.94
CA VAL A 22 21.05 -6.06 10.29
C VAL A 22 21.25 -5.68 8.84
N LYS A 23 20.19 -5.33 8.12
CA LYS A 23 20.28 -4.88 6.72
C LYS A 23 20.91 -3.48 6.62
N ALA A 24 20.53 -2.57 7.51
CA ALA A 24 21.13 -1.25 7.58
C ALA A 24 22.62 -1.32 7.96
N GLU A 25 22.98 -2.15 8.95
CA GLU A 25 24.36 -2.44 9.33
C GLU A 25 25.17 -3.02 8.16
N GLY A 26 24.52 -3.86 7.32
CA GLY A 26 25.11 -4.43 6.10
C GLY A 26 25.28 -3.44 4.94
N GLY A 27 24.92 -2.15 5.12
CA GLY A 27 25.21 -1.07 4.17
C GLY A 27 24.07 -0.74 3.21
N TRP A 28 22.85 -1.24 3.41
CA TRP A 28 21.70 -0.79 2.63
C TRP A 28 21.31 0.65 3.01
N GLY A 29 21.25 1.55 2.02
CA GLY A 29 20.93 2.96 2.23
C GLY A 29 19.45 3.26 2.52
N VAL A 30 18.53 2.38 2.09
CA VAL A 30 17.08 2.46 2.36
C VAL A 30 16.59 1.10 2.80
N ILE A 31 15.90 1.07 3.94
CA ILE A 31 15.29 -0.14 4.51
C ILE A 31 13.80 0.05 4.62
N SER A 32 13.04 -0.77 3.89
CA SER A 32 11.58 -0.71 3.93
C SER A 32 10.97 -1.70 4.92
N THR A 33 9.75 -1.41 5.35
CA THR A 33 8.90 -2.32 6.12
C THR A 33 8.47 -3.52 5.27
N GLU A 34 7.61 -4.35 5.79
CA GLU A 34 6.65 -5.18 5.06
C GLU A 34 5.42 -4.33 4.70
N GLU A 35 4.41 -4.91 4.06
CA GLU A 35 3.10 -4.26 3.92
C GLU A 35 2.61 -3.80 5.28
N CYS A 36 2.14 -2.55 5.35
CA CYS A 36 1.60 -1.98 6.56
C CYS A 36 0.12 -1.67 6.37
N GLU A 37 -0.74 -2.43 7.03
CA GLU A 37 -2.18 -2.31 6.95
C GLU A 37 -2.65 -0.96 7.50
N ILE A 38 -3.44 -0.21 6.72
CA ILE A 38 -3.90 1.13 7.08
C ILE A 38 -5.21 1.17 7.85
N HIS A 39 -6.00 0.07 7.82
CA HIS A 39 -7.33 0.00 8.42
C HIS A 39 -7.73 -1.45 8.71
N PRO A 40 -8.54 -1.74 9.75
CA PRO A 40 -9.03 -3.09 10.05
C PRO A 40 -9.71 -3.83 8.89
N SER A 41 -10.31 -3.13 7.94
CA SER A 41 -10.91 -3.74 6.74
C SER A 41 -9.88 -4.28 5.72
N SER A 42 -8.59 -4.16 6.03
CA SER A 42 -7.48 -4.74 5.27
C SER A 42 -6.72 -5.81 6.05
N ASP A 43 -7.35 -6.43 7.00
CA ASP A 43 -6.74 -7.44 7.88
C ASP A 43 -6.31 -8.69 7.09
N LEU A 44 -5.01 -9.01 7.13
CA LEU A 44 -4.38 -10.15 6.45
C LEU A 44 -4.26 -11.40 7.34
N THR A 45 -4.89 -11.44 8.50
CA THR A 45 -4.87 -12.63 9.37
C THR A 45 -5.14 -13.93 8.58
N PRO A 46 -4.36 -15.02 8.75
CA PRO A 46 -3.39 -15.25 9.82
C PRO A 46 -1.98 -14.70 9.57
N TYR A 47 -1.73 -14.09 8.43
CA TYR A 47 -0.43 -13.51 8.06
C TYR A 47 -0.38 -12.06 8.54
N VAL A 48 -0.10 -11.87 9.83
CA VAL A 48 -0.14 -10.56 10.48
C VAL A 48 1.10 -9.76 10.12
N GLU A 49 0.94 -8.85 9.18
CA GLU A 49 1.96 -7.88 8.76
C GLU A 49 2.06 -6.70 9.75
N ALA A 50 2.83 -5.68 9.39
CA ALA A 50 2.80 -4.41 10.11
C ALA A 50 1.44 -3.74 9.97
N ARG A 51 1.08 -2.89 10.91
CA ARG A 51 -0.16 -2.11 10.82
C ARG A 51 0.01 -0.70 11.39
N LEU A 52 -0.84 0.20 10.92
CA LEU A 52 -1.01 1.57 11.39
C LEU A 52 -2.50 1.95 11.45
N TRP A 53 -3.31 1.10 12.06
CA TRP A 53 -4.74 1.33 12.20
C TRP A 53 -5.04 2.54 13.07
N ASP A 54 -4.24 2.74 14.13
CA ASP A 54 -4.33 3.89 15.02
C ASP A 54 -2.97 4.27 15.63
N ASP A 55 -2.96 5.29 16.47
CA ASP A 55 -1.71 5.83 17.05
C ASP A 55 -1.00 4.85 18.01
N ARG A 56 -1.67 3.79 18.50
CA ARG A 56 -1.08 2.73 19.33
C ARG A 56 -0.06 1.87 18.57
N ASP A 57 -0.14 1.86 17.25
CA ASP A 57 0.75 1.09 16.38
C ASP A 57 2.08 1.85 16.09
N ILE A 58 2.14 3.17 16.35
CA ILE A 58 3.31 4.01 16.09
C ILE A 58 4.59 3.49 16.78
N PRO A 59 4.59 3.09 18.07
CA PRO A 59 5.82 2.70 18.76
C PRO A 59 6.57 1.53 18.13
N ALA A 60 5.85 0.56 17.52
CA ALA A 60 6.48 -0.59 16.87
C ALA A 60 7.30 -0.17 15.64
N LEU A 61 6.79 0.78 14.85
CA LEU A 61 7.49 1.32 13.69
C LEU A 61 8.57 2.33 14.06
N ALA A 62 8.37 3.12 15.12
CA ALA A 62 9.40 4.03 15.64
C ALA A 62 10.65 3.25 16.09
N LEU A 63 10.46 2.10 16.74
CA LEU A 63 11.58 1.22 17.09
C LEU A 63 12.37 0.77 15.86
N MET A 64 11.71 0.44 14.77
CA MET A 64 12.39 0.09 13.51
C MET A 64 13.16 1.29 12.96
N CYS A 65 12.55 2.48 12.94
CA CYS A 65 13.22 3.71 12.47
C CYS A 65 14.49 3.99 13.26
N ASP A 66 14.43 3.96 14.60
CA ASP A 66 15.58 4.18 15.47
C ASP A 66 16.74 3.23 15.14
N LYS A 67 16.42 1.94 14.94
CA LYS A 67 17.38 0.90 14.60
C LYS A 67 18.02 1.10 13.23
N VAL A 68 17.24 1.47 12.23
CA VAL A 68 17.71 1.75 10.86
C VAL A 68 18.55 3.02 10.83
N HIS A 69 18.09 4.09 11.48
CA HIS A 69 18.79 5.37 11.54
C HIS A 69 20.13 5.29 12.28
N ALA A 70 20.27 4.39 13.27
CA ALA A 70 21.53 4.17 13.97
C ALA A 70 22.71 3.80 13.04
N HIS A 71 22.43 3.28 11.86
CA HIS A 71 23.40 2.93 10.83
C HIS A 71 23.45 3.93 9.66
N GLY A 72 22.77 5.08 9.77
CA GLY A 72 22.73 6.12 8.75
C GLY A 72 21.89 5.78 7.51
N ALA A 73 21.08 4.73 7.56
CA ALA A 73 20.13 4.37 6.50
C ALA A 73 18.80 5.09 6.68
N LEU A 74 18.02 5.23 5.61
CA LEU A 74 16.66 5.77 5.60
C LEU A 74 15.64 4.66 5.87
N ALA A 75 14.62 4.97 6.64
CA ALA A 75 13.48 4.08 6.92
C ALA A 75 12.31 4.38 5.98
N ALA A 76 11.75 3.34 5.35
CA ALA A 76 10.65 3.46 4.41
C ALA A 76 9.46 2.60 4.83
N LEU A 77 8.24 3.10 4.60
CA LEU A 77 6.98 2.51 5.00
C LEU A 77 6.10 2.23 3.78
N GLU A 78 5.69 0.97 3.57
CA GLU A 78 4.71 0.62 2.53
C GLU A 78 3.30 0.55 3.12
N LEU A 79 2.44 1.50 2.75
CA LEU A 79 1.05 1.55 3.17
C LEU A 79 0.18 0.70 2.24
N SER A 80 -0.55 -0.25 2.80
CA SER A 80 -1.39 -1.18 2.05
C SER A 80 -2.83 -1.24 2.56
N HIS A 81 -3.73 -1.46 1.62
CA HIS A 81 -5.09 -1.94 1.87
C HIS A 81 -5.41 -2.99 0.80
N ASN A 82 -5.54 -4.23 1.23
CA ASN A 82 -5.56 -5.38 0.32
C ASN A 82 -6.93 -5.65 -0.31
N GLY A 83 -7.94 -4.88 0.07
CA GLY A 83 -9.26 -4.94 -0.56
C GLY A 83 -9.82 -6.37 -0.63
N PRO A 84 -10.17 -6.88 -1.81
CA PRO A 84 -10.75 -8.22 -1.96
C PRO A 84 -9.73 -9.36 -1.74
N THR A 85 -8.46 -9.05 -1.57
CA THR A 85 -7.40 -10.02 -1.25
C THR A 85 -7.12 -10.13 0.24
N ALA A 86 -7.68 -9.24 1.07
CA ALA A 86 -7.66 -9.38 2.52
C ALA A 86 -8.49 -10.60 2.96
N SER A 87 -8.22 -11.09 4.15
CA SER A 87 -8.99 -12.19 4.76
C SER A 87 -10.08 -11.68 5.70
N ASN A 88 -9.80 -10.58 6.42
CA ASN A 88 -10.61 -9.99 7.48
C ASN A 88 -11.10 -11.02 8.53
N LEU A 89 -10.28 -12.06 8.79
CA LEU A 89 -10.65 -13.12 9.73
C LEU A 89 -10.61 -12.66 11.18
N TYR A 90 -9.73 -11.73 11.52
CA TYR A 90 -9.65 -11.15 12.86
C TYR A 90 -10.63 -9.98 13.01
N SER A 91 -10.59 -9.02 12.12
CA SER A 91 -11.41 -7.80 12.19
C SER A 91 -12.89 -8.04 11.97
N ARG A 92 -13.25 -9.06 11.18
CA ARG A 92 -14.62 -9.34 10.73
C ARG A 92 -15.25 -8.24 9.88
N GLU A 93 -14.44 -7.33 9.39
CA GLU A 93 -14.88 -6.27 8.48
C GLU A 93 -15.25 -6.83 7.10
N VAL A 94 -16.12 -6.11 6.39
CA VAL A 94 -16.51 -6.49 5.02
C VAL A 94 -15.37 -6.16 4.07
N LEU A 95 -15.04 -7.10 3.19
CA LEU A 95 -14.06 -6.89 2.12
C LEU A 95 -14.53 -5.80 1.16
N LEU A 96 -13.65 -4.89 0.80
CA LEU A 96 -13.90 -3.78 -0.10
C LEU A 96 -13.23 -4.02 -1.46
N ALA A 97 -13.91 -3.64 -2.55
CA ALA A 97 -13.38 -3.79 -3.91
C ALA A 97 -13.89 -2.68 -4.83
N PRO A 98 -13.28 -2.45 -6.00
CA PRO A 98 -13.85 -1.53 -6.99
C PRO A 98 -15.26 -1.92 -7.42
N SER A 99 -15.53 -3.22 -7.56
CA SER A 99 -16.81 -3.81 -7.94
C SER A 99 -17.09 -5.06 -7.13
N HIS A 100 -18.34 -5.51 -7.05
CA HIS A 100 -18.69 -6.77 -6.38
C HIS A 100 -17.92 -7.94 -7.00
N GLN A 101 -17.22 -8.70 -6.18
CA GLN A 101 -16.41 -9.83 -6.64
C GLN A 101 -16.13 -10.82 -5.50
N PRO A 102 -15.84 -12.11 -5.81
CA PRO A 102 -15.41 -13.05 -4.79
C PRO A 102 -14.04 -12.68 -4.23
N SER A 103 -13.75 -13.10 -3.00
CA SER A 103 -12.41 -13.03 -2.43
C SER A 103 -11.40 -13.84 -3.27
N LYS A 104 -10.17 -13.34 -3.42
CA LYS A 104 -9.13 -13.98 -4.24
C LYS A 104 -8.71 -15.35 -3.72
N TYR A 105 -8.62 -15.52 -2.42
CA TYR A 105 -7.99 -16.70 -1.80
C TYR A 105 -8.95 -17.82 -1.41
N GLY A 106 -10.11 -17.90 -2.09
CA GLY A 106 -11.04 -19.02 -1.88
C GLY A 106 -11.76 -19.02 -0.53
N TYR A 107 -11.64 -17.97 0.25
CA TYR A 107 -12.51 -17.77 1.40
C TYR A 107 -13.96 -17.66 0.89
N PRO A 108 -14.94 -18.24 1.60
CA PRO A 108 -16.35 -18.15 1.22
C PRO A 108 -16.88 -16.73 1.51
N ALA A 109 -16.17 -15.72 1.04
CA ALA A 109 -16.45 -14.32 1.26
C ALA A 109 -16.59 -13.58 -0.07
N GLN A 110 -17.42 -12.55 -0.07
CA GLN A 110 -17.63 -11.64 -1.19
C GLN A 110 -17.12 -10.26 -0.78
N ALA A 111 -16.42 -9.60 -1.69
CA ALA A 111 -16.07 -8.21 -1.53
C ALA A 111 -17.20 -7.33 -2.05
N ARG A 112 -17.58 -6.33 -1.26
CA ARG A 112 -18.56 -5.33 -1.62
C ARG A 112 -17.93 -4.26 -2.50
N ALA A 113 -18.67 -3.82 -3.53
CA ALA A 113 -18.29 -2.63 -4.30
C ALA A 113 -18.26 -1.40 -3.38
N MET A 114 -17.18 -0.63 -3.46
CA MET A 114 -17.05 0.65 -2.78
C MET A 114 -17.97 1.68 -3.43
N ASP A 115 -18.68 2.44 -2.64
CA ASP A 115 -19.34 3.68 -3.10
C ASP A 115 -18.36 4.88 -3.01
N LEU A 116 -18.83 6.08 -3.33
CA LEU A 116 -17.99 7.28 -3.27
C LEU A 116 -17.62 7.68 -1.84
N HIS A 117 -18.45 7.33 -0.86
CA HIS A 117 -18.13 7.53 0.56
C HIS A 117 -17.01 6.60 1.00
N ASP A 118 -17.06 5.32 0.63
CA ASP A 118 -15.99 4.35 0.90
C ASP A 118 -14.65 4.79 0.29
N ILE A 119 -14.66 5.34 -0.93
CA ILE A 119 -13.47 5.87 -1.59
C ILE A 119 -12.88 7.05 -0.80
N ALA A 120 -13.74 7.97 -0.34
CA ALA A 120 -13.31 9.10 0.49
C ALA A 120 -12.74 8.62 1.84
N GLU A 121 -13.37 7.63 2.47
CA GLU A 121 -12.87 7.02 3.71
C GLU A 121 -11.53 6.30 3.50
N TYR A 122 -11.38 5.53 2.44
CA TYR A 122 -10.10 4.90 2.10
C TYR A 122 -8.97 5.93 1.96
N ARG A 123 -9.20 7.03 1.24
CA ARG A 123 -8.25 8.14 1.11
C ARG A 123 -7.92 8.76 2.46
N ARG A 124 -8.92 8.94 3.33
CA ARG A 124 -8.71 9.42 4.70
C ARG A 124 -7.84 8.47 5.53
N TRP A 125 -8.11 7.16 5.50
CA TRP A 125 -7.32 6.17 6.23
C TRP A 125 -5.87 6.15 5.76
N HIS A 126 -5.65 6.21 4.45
CA HIS A 126 -4.30 6.24 3.88
C HIS A 126 -3.55 7.51 4.31
N ARG A 127 -4.20 8.67 4.25
CA ARG A 127 -3.65 9.95 4.72
C ARG A 127 -3.29 9.91 6.21
N GLU A 128 -4.17 9.39 7.06
CA GLU A 128 -3.92 9.25 8.49
C GLU A 128 -2.76 8.30 8.79
N ALA A 129 -2.68 7.17 8.08
CA ALA A 129 -1.56 6.23 8.21
C ALA A 129 -0.23 6.85 7.76
N ALA A 130 -0.22 7.64 6.68
CA ALA A 130 0.97 8.39 6.24
C ALA A 130 1.45 9.37 7.34
N VAL A 131 0.54 10.09 7.99
CA VAL A 131 0.86 10.98 9.12
C VAL A 131 1.41 10.19 10.30
N ARG A 132 0.86 9.01 10.63
CA ARG A 132 1.39 8.13 11.68
C ARG A 132 2.78 7.62 11.34
N GLY A 133 3.02 7.20 10.08
CA GLY A 133 4.35 6.80 9.61
C GLY A 133 5.38 7.91 9.78
N MET A 134 5.03 9.13 9.39
CA MET A 134 5.88 10.31 9.61
C MET A 134 6.14 10.57 11.09
N LYS A 135 5.15 10.43 11.98
CA LYS A 135 5.32 10.53 13.44
C LYS A 135 6.22 9.43 14.00
N ALA A 136 6.23 8.25 13.41
CA ALA A 136 7.10 7.13 13.76
C ALA A 136 8.57 7.36 13.35
N GLY A 137 8.85 8.35 12.49
CA GLY A 137 10.20 8.66 12.03
C GLY A 137 10.53 8.12 10.63
N MET A 138 9.53 7.72 9.84
CA MET A 138 9.75 7.29 8.47
C MET A 138 10.21 8.44 7.57
N ASP A 139 11.19 8.16 6.71
CA ASP A 139 11.73 9.11 5.73
C ASP A 139 11.02 9.01 4.38
N ILE A 140 10.48 7.84 4.06
CA ILE A 140 9.82 7.55 2.77
C ILE A 140 8.47 6.85 3.03
N ILE A 141 7.41 7.35 2.40
CA ILE A 141 6.09 6.71 2.42
C ILE A 141 5.78 6.18 1.03
N TYR A 142 5.61 4.86 0.93
CA TYR A 142 5.18 4.21 -0.30
C TYR A 142 3.67 4.17 -0.42
N VAL A 143 3.17 4.58 -1.57
CA VAL A 143 1.85 4.20 -2.08
C VAL A 143 2.02 2.89 -2.86
N TYR A 144 1.15 1.92 -2.61
CA TYR A 144 1.29 0.58 -3.15
C TYR A 144 0.24 0.29 -4.22
N ALA A 145 0.72 -0.04 -5.43
CA ALA A 145 -0.11 -0.41 -6.58
C ALA A 145 0.54 -1.57 -7.38
N ALA A 146 0.68 -2.73 -6.71
CA ALA A 146 1.35 -3.88 -7.33
C ALA A 146 0.82 -5.24 -6.82
N HIS A 147 1.33 -6.34 -7.42
CA HIS A 147 1.16 -7.75 -7.06
C HIS A 147 -0.30 -8.25 -7.03
N ASP A 148 -1.24 -7.52 -7.65
CA ASP A 148 -2.69 -7.83 -7.55
C ASP A 148 -3.16 -7.92 -6.07
N LEU A 149 -2.55 -7.15 -5.18
CA LEU A 149 -2.82 -7.19 -3.74
C LEU A 149 -3.48 -5.93 -3.20
N SER A 150 -3.22 -4.76 -3.78
CA SER A 150 -3.65 -3.49 -3.20
C SER A 150 -4.90 -2.89 -3.90
N LEU A 151 -5.70 -2.15 -3.14
CA LEU A 151 -6.87 -1.45 -3.69
C LEU A 151 -6.53 -0.53 -4.87
N PRO A 152 -5.49 0.33 -4.84
CA PRO A 152 -5.14 1.14 -6.00
C PRO A 152 -4.86 0.31 -7.25
N MET A 153 -4.18 -0.84 -7.11
CA MET A 153 -3.96 -1.76 -8.23
C MET A 153 -5.27 -2.34 -8.77
N HIS A 154 -6.20 -2.72 -7.88
CA HIS A 154 -7.50 -3.26 -8.28
C HIS A 154 -8.37 -2.25 -9.04
N PHE A 155 -8.23 -0.95 -8.74
CA PHE A 155 -8.90 0.11 -9.51
C PHE A 155 -8.32 0.27 -10.92
N LEU A 156 -7.03 0.01 -11.13
CA LEU A 156 -6.40 0.04 -12.45
C LEU A 156 -6.87 -1.13 -13.35
N GLN A 157 -7.08 -2.31 -12.77
CA GLN A 157 -7.38 -3.54 -13.51
C GLN A 157 -8.79 -3.56 -14.10
N ARG A 158 -8.91 -3.74 -15.42
CA ARG A 158 -10.21 -3.83 -16.11
C ARG A 158 -11.05 -5.02 -15.64
N ARG A 159 -10.42 -6.15 -15.29
CA ARG A 159 -11.12 -7.35 -14.81
C ARG A 159 -11.80 -7.16 -13.46
N ARG A 160 -11.23 -6.29 -12.58
CA ARG A 160 -11.74 -6.03 -11.24
C ARG A 160 -12.60 -4.78 -11.16
N ASN A 161 -12.31 -3.79 -12.00
CA ASN A 161 -12.99 -2.51 -11.99
C ASN A 161 -14.03 -2.43 -13.11
N GLN A 162 -15.26 -2.79 -12.78
CA GLN A 162 -16.44 -2.74 -13.66
C GLN A 162 -17.33 -1.52 -13.36
N ARG A 163 -16.75 -0.46 -12.78
CA ARG A 163 -17.48 0.75 -12.42
C ARG A 163 -17.84 1.55 -13.66
N SER A 164 -19.00 2.25 -13.57
CA SER A 164 -19.48 3.19 -14.60
C SER A 164 -19.40 4.66 -14.16
N ASP A 165 -18.86 4.94 -12.97
CA ASP A 165 -18.66 6.29 -12.45
C ASP A 165 -17.27 6.85 -12.79
N ALA A 166 -16.89 7.97 -12.15
CA ALA A 166 -15.63 8.66 -12.36
C ALA A 166 -14.37 7.85 -11.97
N TYR A 167 -14.51 6.66 -11.39
CA TYR A 167 -13.42 5.80 -10.98
C TYR A 167 -13.33 4.51 -11.83
N GLY A 168 -14.08 4.40 -12.93
CA GLY A 168 -14.09 3.21 -13.80
C GLY A 168 -14.19 3.54 -15.29
N GLY A 169 -14.07 2.51 -16.13
CA GLY A 169 -14.12 2.63 -17.59
C GLY A 169 -12.78 3.07 -18.20
N SER A 170 -12.63 4.33 -18.57
CA SER A 170 -11.41 4.85 -19.21
C SER A 170 -10.18 4.75 -18.28
N LEU A 171 -8.98 4.75 -18.88
CA LEU A 171 -7.73 4.76 -18.11
C LEU A 171 -7.67 5.98 -17.16
N GLU A 172 -8.06 7.15 -17.63
CA GLU A 172 -8.11 8.38 -16.82
C GLU A 172 -8.97 8.21 -15.56
N ASN A 173 -10.09 7.51 -15.65
CA ASN A 173 -10.95 7.24 -14.51
C ASN A 173 -10.37 6.14 -13.60
N ARG A 174 -9.80 5.07 -14.16
CA ARG A 174 -9.21 3.98 -13.37
C ARG A 174 -7.97 4.41 -12.59
N ILE A 175 -7.18 5.34 -13.11
CA ILE A 175 -6.00 5.91 -12.46
C ILE A 175 -6.36 6.93 -11.37
N ARG A 176 -7.58 7.44 -11.35
CA ARG A 176 -8.01 8.54 -10.47
C ARG A 176 -7.71 8.28 -9.00
N LEU A 177 -8.09 7.10 -8.49
CA LEU A 177 -7.83 6.77 -7.08
C LEU A 177 -6.35 6.80 -6.75
N LEU A 178 -5.50 6.20 -7.58
CA LEU A 178 -4.05 6.18 -7.36
C LEU A 178 -3.47 7.60 -7.37
N ARG A 179 -3.89 8.43 -8.33
CA ARG A 179 -3.48 9.85 -8.43
C ARG A 179 -3.87 10.62 -7.16
N GLU A 180 -5.12 10.49 -6.72
CA GLU A 180 -5.64 11.18 -5.54
C GLU A 180 -4.92 10.73 -4.26
N VAL A 181 -4.63 9.44 -4.12
CA VAL A 181 -3.88 8.91 -2.96
C VAL A 181 -2.45 9.45 -2.93
N LEU A 182 -1.77 9.53 -4.08
CA LEU A 182 -0.43 10.14 -4.16
C LEU A 182 -0.46 11.62 -3.74
N GLN A 183 -1.44 12.37 -4.23
CA GLN A 183 -1.63 13.78 -3.87
C GLN A 183 -1.93 13.95 -2.38
N ASP A 184 -2.88 13.18 -1.84
CA ASP A 184 -3.24 13.19 -0.42
C ASP A 184 -2.03 12.83 0.48
N THR A 185 -1.21 11.87 0.05
CA THR A 185 0.01 11.47 0.77
C THR A 185 1.01 12.62 0.76
N ARG A 186 1.27 13.23 -0.40
CA ARG A 186 2.16 14.39 -0.53
C ARG A 186 1.71 15.55 0.36
N GLU A 187 0.42 15.88 0.35
CA GLU A 187 -0.14 16.92 1.22
C GLU A 187 0.03 16.59 2.72
N ALA A 188 -0.20 15.31 3.09
CA ALA A 188 -0.12 14.87 4.47
C ALA A 188 1.29 14.96 5.06
N VAL A 189 2.31 14.55 4.29
CA VAL A 189 3.69 14.48 4.77
C VAL A 189 4.51 15.73 4.42
N GLY A 190 4.08 16.51 3.43
CA GLY A 190 4.78 17.72 2.97
C GLY A 190 6.19 17.41 2.50
N HIS A 191 7.17 18.17 3.01
CA HIS A 191 8.60 17.99 2.71
C HIS A 191 9.33 17.14 3.75
N ARG A 192 8.62 16.55 4.71
CA ARG A 192 9.23 15.77 5.79
C ARG A 192 9.50 14.31 5.38
N CYS A 193 8.76 13.79 4.42
CA CYS A 193 9.00 12.47 3.86
C CYS A 193 8.99 12.54 2.33
N ALA A 194 9.80 11.72 1.68
CA ALA A 194 9.63 11.43 0.27
C ALA A 194 8.37 10.56 0.05
N VAL A 195 7.73 10.72 -1.09
CA VAL A 195 6.62 9.87 -1.51
C VAL A 195 7.11 8.94 -2.61
N ALA A 196 7.02 7.64 -2.37
CA ALA A 196 7.36 6.62 -3.35
C ALA A 196 6.08 5.96 -3.89
N LEU A 197 6.14 5.49 -5.14
CA LEU A 197 5.13 4.63 -5.72
C LEU A 197 5.74 3.28 -6.07
N ARG A 198 5.23 2.20 -5.45
CA ARG A 198 5.51 0.84 -5.88
C ARG A 198 4.47 0.42 -6.89
N PHE A 199 4.92 0.09 -8.11
CA PHE A 199 4.03 -0.07 -9.25
C PHE A 199 4.39 -1.30 -10.09
N ALA A 200 3.38 -2.18 -10.34
CA ALA A 200 3.54 -3.28 -11.28
C ALA A 200 3.29 -2.80 -12.71
N THR A 201 4.29 -2.98 -13.57
CA THR A 201 4.26 -2.52 -14.96
C THR A 201 3.71 -3.56 -15.94
N GLU A 202 3.64 -4.81 -15.54
CA GLU A 202 3.10 -5.90 -16.36
C GLU A 202 2.56 -7.00 -15.45
N GLU A 203 1.30 -7.38 -15.63
CA GLU A 203 0.67 -8.44 -14.82
C GLU A 203 0.62 -9.80 -15.52
N LEU A 204 1.00 -9.89 -16.80
CA LEU A 204 0.93 -11.10 -17.61
C LEU A 204 -0.47 -11.74 -17.66
N LEU A 205 -1.51 -10.93 -17.47
CA LEU A 205 -2.92 -11.33 -17.44
C LEU A 205 -3.69 -10.92 -18.70
N GLY A 206 -2.98 -10.40 -19.70
CA GLY A 206 -3.56 -9.83 -20.91
C GLY A 206 -4.49 -8.64 -20.61
N PRO A 207 -5.49 -8.38 -21.47
CA PRO A 207 -6.31 -7.16 -21.38
C PRO A 207 -7.11 -6.97 -20.08
N GLY A 208 -7.16 -7.98 -19.24
CA GLY A 208 -7.83 -7.92 -17.93
C GLY A 208 -7.00 -7.26 -16.83
N GLY A 209 -5.67 -7.30 -16.97
CA GLY A 209 -4.70 -6.69 -16.06
C GLY A 209 -4.16 -5.37 -16.59
N VAL A 210 -3.05 -4.91 -16.02
CA VAL A 210 -2.22 -3.83 -16.54
C VAL A 210 -1.19 -4.43 -17.49
N GLU A 211 -1.17 -3.98 -18.74
CA GLU A 211 -0.19 -4.36 -19.76
C GLU A 211 0.89 -3.28 -19.87
N LEU A 212 2.08 -3.64 -20.31
CA LEU A 212 3.23 -2.72 -20.38
C LEU A 212 2.93 -1.41 -21.12
N ALA A 213 2.17 -1.45 -22.21
CA ALA A 213 1.79 -0.23 -22.94
C ALA A 213 0.92 0.70 -22.09
N GLU A 214 -0.07 0.15 -21.39
CA GLU A 214 -0.93 0.92 -20.48
C GLU A 214 -0.13 1.43 -19.26
N ALA A 215 0.83 0.63 -18.76
CA ALA A 215 1.72 1.06 -17.69
C ALA A 215 2.59 2.27 -18.09
N GLN A 216 3.06 2.34 -19.33
CA GLN A 216 3.78 3.51 -19.85
C GLN A 216 2.90 4.76 -19.84
N ASP A 217 1.62 4.65 -20.22
CA ASP A 217 0.66 5.77 -20.15
C ASP A 217 0.44 6.19 -18.69
N ILE A 218 0.27 5.22 -17.76
CA ILE A 218 0.11 5.48 -16.32
C ILE A 218 1.33 6.23 -15.77
N VAL A 219 2.54 5.79 -16.10
CA VAL A 219 3.79 6.47 -15.69
C VAL A 219 3.82 7.89 -16.22
N GLY A 220 3.47 8.12 -17.50
CA GLY A 220 3.39 9.45 -18.09
C GLY A 220 2.38 10.37 -17.36
N MET A 221 1.23 9.83 -16.95
CA MET A 221 0.19 10.58 -16.24
C MET A 221 0.53 10.91 -14.79
N LEU A 222 1.44 10.16 -14.16
CA LEU A 222 1.80 10.29 -12.74
C LEU A 222 3.24 10.74 -12.50
N ALA A 223 4.02 11.00 -13.56
CA ALA A 223 5.48 11.16 -13.50
C ALA A 223 5.96 12.16 -12.43
N GLU A 224 5.22 13.26 -12.24
CA GLU A 224 5.59 14.36 -11.34
C GLU A 224 5.09 14.16 -9.88
N LEU A 225 4.36 13.08 -9.58
CA LEU A 225 3.75 12.91 -8.27
C LEU A 225 4.66 12.19 -7.27
N PRO A 226 5.27 11.03 -7.59
CA PRO A 226 6.20 10.38 -6.68
C PRO A 226 7.63 10.90 -6.84
N ASP A 227 8.39 10.95 -5.74
CA ASP A 227 9.82 11.23 -5.74
C ASP A 227 10.63 10.01 -6.16
N LEU A 228 10.09 8.80 -5.96
CA LEU A 228 10.74 7.52 -6.23
C LEU A 228 9.74 6.55 -6.84
N TRP A 229 10.17 5.85 -7.89
CA TRP A 229 9.47 4.72 -8.48
C TRP A 229 10.16 3.40 -8.10
N ASP A 230 9.41 2.50 -7.47
CA ASP A 230 9.79 1.10 -7.23
C ASP A 230 9.00 0.23 -8.21
N VAL A 231 9.65 -0.11 -9.32
CA VAL A 231 9.01 -0.82 -10.44
C VAL A 231 9.23 -2.32 -10.31
N ASN A 232 8.15 -3.08 -10.43
CA ASN A 232 8.21 -4.53 -10.41
C ASN A 232 7.36 -5.16 -11.52
N LEU A 233 7.55 -6.45 -11.71
CA LEU A 233 6.62 -7.33 -12.40
C LEU A 233 5.64 -7.90 -11.37
N ALA A 234 4.42 -8.22 -11.81
CA ALA A 234 3.38 -8.79 -10.96
C ALA A 234 3.68 -10.25 -10.58
#